data_c2ecc3f3edc39521d8895cfb7d3a5d8a
#
_entry.id   c2ecc3f3edc39521d8895cfb7d3a5d8a
#
_cell.length_a   1.000
_cell.length_b   1.000
_cell.length_c   1.000
_cell.angle_alpha   90.00
_cell.angle_beta   90.00
_cell.angle_gamma   90.00
#
_symmetry.space_group_name_H-M   'P 1'
#
loop_
_entity.id
_entity.type
_entity.pdbx_description
1 polymer ?
#
loop_
_entity_poly.entity_id
_entity_poly.type
_entity_poly.pdbx_seq_one_letter_code
_entity_poly.pdbx_strand_id
1 'polypeptide(L)'
;MSTILNAGATAPDFSLSVSPDKKITLSELRGKPVILAFYPADWSPVCGDQMALYNEVLPEFQKFGAELIGISVDGAWCHAAYAKDHNLHFPLAADFEPKGAIARAYGVYRDKEGFCERALFVIDKNGVITWSYCSPILVNPGADGILQALEAL
;
A
#
# COMPACT_ATOMS: atom_id res chain seq x y z
N MET A 1 13.44 14.91 -0.82
CA MET A 1 12.09 15.49 -0.88
C MET A 1 11.18 14.55 -1.62
N SER A 2 10.04 14.25 -1.05
CA SER A 2 9.08 13.35 -1.68
C SER A 2 8.39 14.03 -2.86
N THR A 3 8.27 13.29 -3.98
CA THR A 3 7.53 13.74 -5.17
C THR A 3 6.25 12.91 -5.31
N ILE A 4 5.62 12.62 -4.20
CA ILE A 4 4.41 11.80 -4.14
C ILE A 4 3.36 12.27 -5.16
N LEU A 5 2.74 11.32 -5.85
CA LEU A 5 1.65 11.63 -6.77
C LEU A 5 0.45 12.18 -5.99
N ASN A 6 -0.20 13.17 -6.57
CA ASN A 6 -1.34 13.84 -5.93
C ASN A 6 -2.67 13.39 -6.51
N ALA A 7 -3.74 13.78 -5.83
CA ALA A 7 -5.11 13.59 -6.31
C ALA A 7 -5.26 14.14 -7.74
N GLY A 8 -5.97 13.41 -8.57
CA GLY A 8 -6.18 13.72 -9.98
C GLY A 8 -5.24 12.98 -10.92
N ALA A 9 -4.13 12.41 -10.42
CA ALA A 9 -3.22 11.63 -11.24
C ALA A 9 -3.79 10.23 -11.50
N THR A 10 -3.55 9.69 -12.69
CA THR A 10 -3.84 8.29 -12.97
C THR A 10 -2.84 7.44 -12.18
N ALA A 11 -3.34 6.47 -11.43
CA ALA A 11 -2.49 5.57 -10.67
C ALA A 11 -1.67 4.69 -11.63
N PRO A 12 -0.32 4.71 -11.54
CA PRO A 12 0.48 3.79 -12.33
C PRO A 12 0.10 2.35 -12.10
N ASP A 13 -0.10 1.59 -13.19
CA ASP A 13 -0.43 0.17 -13.10
C ASP A 13 0.77 -0.64 -12.64
N PHE A 14 0.50 -1.79 -12.04
CA PHE A 14 1.56 -2.72 -11.63
C PHE A 14 1.02 -4.13 -11.58
N SER A 15 1.93 -5.08 -11.69
CA SER A 15 1.67 -6.50 -11.43
C SER A 15 2.78 -7.00 -10.54
N LEU A 16 2.46 -7.28 -9.28
CA LEU A 16 3.43 -7.64 -8.26
C LEU A 16 3.07 -8.96 -7.58
N SER A 17 4.08 -9.72 -7.19
CA SER A 17 3.87 -10.94 -6.42
C SER A 17 3.33 -10.62 -5.03
N VAL A 18 2.28 -11.32 -4.63
CA VAL A 18 1.73 -11.27 -3.26
C VAL A 18 2.02 -12.56 -2.50
N SER A 19 2.47 -13.57 -3.20
CA SER A 19 3.03 -14.81 -2.65
C SER A 19 3.98 -15.38 -3.70
N PRO A 20 4.78 -16.40 -3.38
CA PRO A 20 5.71 -16.97 -4.37
C PRO A 20 5.06 -17.46 -5.67
N ASP A 21 3.77 -17.80 -5.62
CA ASP A 21 3.04 -18.36 -6.76
C ASP A 21 1.85 -17.53 -7.23
N LYS A 22 1.64 -16.33 -6.67
CA LYS A 22 0.47 -15.50 -6.99
C LYS A 22 0.85 -14.04 -7.17
N LYS A 23 0.23 -13.39 -8.16
CA LYS A 23 0.40 -11.96 -8.44
C LYS A 23 -0.92 -11.23 -8.32
N ILE A 24 -0.83 -9.92 -8.07
CA ILE A 24 -1.97 -9.00 -8.12
C ILE A 24 -1.64 -7.90 -9.13
N THR A 25 -2.61 -7.55 -9.97
CA THR A 25 -2.48 -6.50 -10.98
C THR A 25 -3.49 -5.41 -10.69
N LEU A 26 -3.01 -4.17 -10.52
CA LEU A 26 -3.88 -3.06 -10.12
C LEU A 26 -5.03 -2.83 -11.11
N SER A 27 -4.75 -2.84 -12.42
CA SER A 27 -5.77 -2.60 -13.45
C SER A 27 -6.89 -3.65 -13.44
N GLU A 28 -6.66 -4.83 -12.92
CA GLU A 28 -7.69 -5.86 -12.81
C GLU A 28 -8.65 -5.60 -11.65
N LEU A 29 -8.36 -4.63 -10.79
CA LEU A 29 -9.21 -4.23 -9.66
C LEU A 29 -10.12 -3.06 -9.99
N ARG A 30 -10.19 -2.63 -11.26
CA ARG A 30 -11.10 -1.57 -11.69
C ARG A 30 -12.54 -1.94 -11.35
N GLY A 31 -13.34 -0.92 -11.02
CA GLY A 31 -14.73 -1.12 -10.59
C GLY A 31 -14.92 -1.02 -9.08
N LYS A 32 -13.84 -0.97 -8.31
CA LYS A 32 -13.87 -0.78 -6.86
C LYS A 32 -12.71 0.12 -6.41
N PRO A 33 -12.85 0.80 -5.25
CA PRO A 33 -11.75 1.58 -4.70
C PRO A 33 -10.60 0.68 -4.27
N VAL A 34 -9.37 1.19 -4.38
CA VAL A 34 -8.16 0.50 -3.93
C VAL A 34 -7.38 1.41 -3.00
N ILE A 35 -6.95 0.87 -1.88
CA ILE A 35 -6.07 1.55 -0.92
C ILE A 35 -4.68 0.94 -1.07
N LEU A 36 -3.68 1.77 -1.36
CA LEU A 36 -2.29 1.34 -1.37
C LEU A 36 -1.60 1.89 -0.13
N ALA A 37 -0.97 1.01 0.62
CA ALA A 37 -0.19 1.38 1.80
C ALA A 37 1.26 0.98 1.56
N PHE A 38 2.07 1.94 1.08
CA PHE A 38 3.52 1.76 0.98
C PHE A 38 4.12 1.88 2.38
N TYR A 39 5.07 1.01 2.70
CA TYR A 39 5.73 1.03 4.01
C TYR A 39 7.20 0.59 3.88
N PRO A 40 8.07 0.97 4.83
CA PRO A 40 9.50 0.72 4.69
C PRO A 40 9.91 -0.75 4.66
N ALA A 41 9.44 -1.57 5.58
CA ALA A 41 9.92 -2.95 5.66
C ALA A 41 9.03 -3.81 6.55
N ASP A 42 8.89 -5.09 6.15
CA ASP A 42 8.33 -6.12 7.03
C ASP A 42 9.19 -6.19 8.31
N TRP A 43 8.56 -6.56 9.41
CA TRP A 43 9.21 -6.77 10.71
C TRP A 43 9.67 -5.48 11.43
N SER A 44 9.56 -4.29 10.81
CA SER A 44 9.87 -3.06 11.54
C SER A 44 8.74 -2.73 12.52
N PRO A 45 9.07 -2.14 13.72
CA PRO A 45 8.06 -1.94 14.78
C PRO A 45 6.88 -1.06 14.34
N VAL A 46 7.15 0.10 13.72
CA VAL A 46 6.08 1.02 13.30
C VAL A 46 5.25 0.42 12.18
N CYS A 47 5.89 -0.29 11.24
CA CYS A 47 5.15 -0.98 10.18
C CYS A 47 4.26 -2.08 10.77
N GLY A 48 4.74 -2.80 11.78
CA GLY A 48 3.95 -3.81 12.47
C GLY A 48 2.69 -3.22 13.10
N ASP A 49 2.83 -2.09 13.79
CA ASP A 49 1.69 -1.41 14.40
C ASP A 49 0.71 -0.92 13.34
N GLN A 50 1.19 -0.36 12.23
CA GLN A 50 0.36 0.12 11.14
C GLN A 50 -0.42 -1.02 10.49
N MET A 51 0.26 -2.12 10.16
CA MET A 51 -0.38 -3.26 9.51
C MET A 51 -1.39 -3.95 10.44
N ALA A 52 -1.08 -4.04 11.74
CA ALA A 52 -2.01 -4.58 12.73
C ALA A 52 -3.28 -3.73 12.80
N LEU A 53 -3.14 -2.41 12.81
CA LEU A 53 -4.28 -1.51 12.79
C LEU A 53 -5.13 -1.72 11.55
N TYR A 54 -4.51 -1.77 10.36
CA TYR A 54 -5.26 -1.95 9.11
C TYR A 54 -5.95 -3.30 9.04
N ASN A 55 -5.35 -4.33 9.60
CA ASN A 55 -5.96 -5.65 9.69
C ASN A 55 -7.23 -5.60 10.57
N GLU A 56 -7.14 -4.88 11.68
CA GLU A 56 -8.27 -4.72 12.61
C GLU A 56 -9.41 -3.90 11.99
N VAL A 57 -9.10 -2.83 11.25
CA VAL A 57 -10.12 -1.97 10.64
C VAL A 57 -10.50 -2.40 9.21
N LEU A 58 -9.96 -3.50 8.73
CA LEU A 58 -10.25 -3.98 7.38
C LEU A 58 -11.74 -4.08 7.07
N PRO A 59 -12.61 -4.56 7.99
CA PRO A 59 -14.05 -4.58 7.72
C PRO A 59 -14.64 -3.19 7.42
N GLU A 60 -14.08 -2.13 7.99
CA GLU A 60 -14.54 -0.76 7.71
C GLU A 60 -14.22 -0.35 6.26
N PHE A 61 -13.02 -0.73 5.77
CA PHE A 61 -12.67 -0.51 4.37
C PHE A 61 -13.57 -1.32 3.43
N GLN A 62 -13.89 -2.54 3.81
CA GLN A 62 -14.72 -3.44 3.02
C GLN A 62 -16.16 -2.95 2.89
N LYS A 63 -16.66 -2.15 3.83
CA LYS A 63 -17.97 -1.52 3.72
C LYS A 63 -18.08 -0.60 2.51
N PHE A 64 -16.95 -0.04 2.04
CA PHE A 64 -16.90 0.78 0.83
C PHE A 64 -16.60 -0.04 -0.42
N GLY A 65 -16.49 -1.35 -0.30
CA GLY A 65 -16.07 -2.21 -1.40
C GLY A 65 -14.59 -2.07 -1.73
N ALA A 66 -13.79 -1.47 -0.85
CA ALA A 66 -12.38 -1.18 -1.11
C ALA A 66 -11.49 -2.41 -0.89
N GLU A 67 -10.45 -2.53 -1.74
CA GLU A 67 -9.36 -3.48 -1.54
C GLU A 67 -8.17 -2.76 -0.90
N LEU A 68 -7.50 -3.40 0.03
CA LEU A 68 -6.27 -2.89 0.64
C LEU A 68 -5.08 -3.72 0.19
N ILE A 69 -4.02 -3.06 -0.25
CA ILE A 69 -2.77 -3.70 -0.65
C ILE A 69 -1.62 -3.01 0.07
N GLY A 70 -0.85 -3.76 0.85
CA GLY A 70 0.40 -3.25 1.41
C GLY A 70 1.53 -3.45 0.39
N ILE A 71 2.45 -2.51 0.28
CA ILE A 71 3.56 -2.57 -0.67
C ILE A 71 4.86 -2.18 0.02
N SER A 72 5.86 -3.03 -0.08
CA SER A 72 7.22 -2.71 0.32
C SER A 72 8.22 -3.37 -0.64
N VAL A 73 9.51 -3.09 -0.45
CA VAL A 73 10.57 -3.67 -1.28
C VAL A 73 10.97 -5.08 -0.83
N ASP A 74 10.32 -5.61 0.20
CA ASP A 74 10.57 -6.99 0.65
C ASP A 74 10.10 -7.99 -0.40
N GLY A 75 10.74 -9.16 -0.41
CA GLY A 75 10.40 -10.23 -1.34
C GLY A 75 9.15 -10.98 -0.94
N ALA A 76 8.60 -11.77 -1.89
CA ALA A 76 7.37 -12.52 -1.68
C ALA A 76 7.44 -13.53 -0.54
N TRP A 77 8.59 -14.18 -0.35
CA TRP A 77 8.78 -15.12 0.76
C TRP A 77 8.76 -14.41 2.11
N CYS A 78 9.39 -13.24 2.20
CA CYS A 78 9.36 -12.43 3.42
C CYS A 78 7.92 -11.99 3.74
N HIS A 79 7.20 -11.49 2.75
CA HIS A 79 5.79 -11.10 2.90
C HIS A 79 4.92 -12.27 3.36
N ALA A 80 5.12 -13.45 2.79
CA ALA A 80 4.34 -14.63 3.16
C ALA A 80 4.53 -14.99 4.63
N ALA A 81 5.79 -14.99 5.09
CA ALA A 81 6.10 -15.28 6.49
C ALA A 81 5.54 -14.22 7.44
N TYR A 82 5.71 -12.96 7.06
CA TYR A 82 5.24 -11.83 7.87
C TYR A 82 3.72 -11.83 7.99
N ALA A 83 3.00 -11.98 6.86
CA ALA A 83 1.55 -12.01 6.85
C ALA A 83 0.99 -13.18 7.68
N LYS A 84 1.64 -14.34 7.59
CA LYS A 84 1.24 -15.50 8.38
C LYS A 84 1.45 -15.27 9.88
N ASP A 85 2.61 -14.75 10.25
CA ASP A 85 2.95 -14.50 11.67
C ASP A 85 2.00 -13.49 12.28
N HIS A 86 1.61 -12.46 11.54
CA HIS A 86 0.72 -11.38 12.01
C HIS A 86 -0.74 -11.65 11.67
N ASN A 87 -1.07 -12.77 11.03
CA ASN A 87 -2.43 -13.15 10.65
C ASN A 87 -3.13 -12.04 9.85
N LEU A 88 -2.42 -11.47 8.87
CA LEU A 88 -2.95 -10.40 8.03
C LEU A 88 -3.95 -10.96 7.01
N HIS A 89 -5.07 -10.26 6.84
CA HIS A 89 -6.14 -10.65 5.92
C HIS A 89 -6.19 -9.80 4.65
N PHE A 90 -5.11 -9.10 4.35
CA PHE A 90 -4.96 -8.36 3.10
C PHE A 90 -3.60 -8.67 2.47
N PRO A 91 -3.47 -8.55 1.13
CA PRO A 91 -2.24 -8.93 0.46
C PRO A 91 -1.11 -7.92 0.69
N LEU A 92 0.13 -8.43 0.72
CA LEU A 92 1.34 -7.63 0.71
C LEU A 92 2.05 -7.86 -0.62
N ALA A 93 2.22 -6.80 -1.40
CA ALA A 93 2.80 -6.88 -2.73
C ALA A 93 4.30 -6.56 -2.69
N ALA A 94 5.09 -7.36 -3.40
CA ALA A 94 6.54 -7.27 -3.39
C ALA A 94 7.06 -6.39 -4.51
N ASP A 95 7.46 -5.15 -4.18
CA ASP A 95 8.15 -4.24 -5.10
C ASP A 95 9.66 -4.54 -5.06
N PHE A 96 9.99 -5.80 -5.28
CA PHE A 96 11.31 -6.39 -5.01
C PHE A 96 12.23 -6.31 -6.22
N GLU A 97 11.73 -6.66 -7.42
CA GLU A 97 12.56 -6.71 -8.63
C GLU A 97 11.79 -6.17 -9.85
N PRO A 98 12.22 -5.09 -10.48
CA PRO A 98 13.32 -4.20 -10.05
C PRO A 98 12.97 -3.49 -8.75
N LYS A 99 13.90 -3.47 -7.83
CA LYS A 99 13.67 -2.97 -6.48
C LYS A 99 13.14 -1.53 -6.49
N GLY A 100 11.97 -1.33 -5.88
CA GLY A 100 11.38 -0.02 -5.73
C GLY A 100 10.83 0.60 -7.01
N ALA A 101 10.67 -0.18 -8.09
CA ALA A 101 10.18 0.36 -9.37
C ALA A 101 8.80 1.01 -9.22
N ILE A 102 7.89 0.38 -8.50
CA ILE A 102 6.55 0.89 -8.30
C ILE A 102 6.56 2.07 -7.33
N ALA A 103 7.33 1.97 -6.25
CA ALA A 103 7.50 3.09 -5.33
C ALA A 103 8.03 4.34 -6.04
N ARG A 104 8.98 4.17 -6.98
CA ARG A 104 9.49 5.28 -7.80
C ARG A 104 8.39 5.87 -8.67
N ALA A 105 7.57 5.03 -9.30
CA ALA A 105 6.46 5.48 -10.15
C ALA A 105 5.44 6.31 -9.37
N TYR A 106 5.23 5.99 -8.10
CA TYR A 106 4.33 6.73 -7.22
C TYR A 106 5.01 7.90 -6.50
N GLY A 107 6.32 8.08 -6.69
CA GLY A 107 7.07 9.17 -6.05
C GLY A 107 7.35 8.96 -4.58
N VAL A 108 7.46 7.70 -4.14
CA VAL A 108 7.57 7.35 -2.70
C VAL A 108 8.74 6.40 -2.40
N TYR A 109 9.79 6.42 -3.24
CA TYR A 109 10.97 5.62 -2.98
C TYR A 109 12.09 6.48 -2.37
N ARG A 110 12.77 5.94 -1.36
CA ARG A 110 13.90 6.61 -0.68
C ARG A 110 15.21 6.03 -1.21
N ASP A 111 15.82 6.74 -2.16
CA ASP A 111 17.04 6.27 -2.84
C ASP A 111 18.20 6.01 -1.89
N LYS A 112 18.37 6.82 -0.86
CA LYS A 112 19.48 6.69 0.06
C LYS A 112 19.35 5.48 0.98
N GLU A 113 18.13 5.25 1.48
CA GLU A 113 17.88 4.17 2.43
C GLU A 113 17.51 2.86 1.74
N GLY A 114 16.98 2.93 0.51
CA GLY A 114 16.64 1.74 -0.27
C GLY A 114 15.31 1.10 0.13
N PHE A 115 14.36 1.89 0.63
CA PHE A 115 13.02 1.41 0.95
C PHE A 115 11.96 2.49 0.66
N CYS A 116 10.69 2.12 0.78
CA CYS A 116 9.58 3.03 0.50
C CYS A 116 9.38 4.04 1.64
N GLU A 117 8.86 5.21 1.28
CA GLU A 117 8.22 6.11 2.24
C GLU A 117 7.04 5.38 2.90
N ARG A 118 6.56 5.92 4.01
CA ARG A 118 5.30 5.48 4.62
C ARG A 118 4.19 6.32 3.99
N ALA A 119 3.62 5.84 2.88
CA ALA A 119 2.74 6.62 2.03
C ALA A 119 1.44 5.89 1.74
N LEU A 120 0.35 6.64 1.69
CA LEU A 120 -1.00 6.11 1.48
C LEU A 120 -1.60 6.70 0.24
N PHE A 121 -2.35 5.88 -0.51
CA PHE A 121 -3.10 6.33 -1.68
C PHE A 121 -4.49 5.72 -1.64
N VAL A 122 -5.50 6.52 -1.97
CA VAL A 122 -6.85 6.02 -2.25
C VAL A 122 -7.10 6.25 -3.73
N ILE A 123 -7.45 5.17 -4.43
CA ILE A 123 -7.66 5.14 -5.88
C ILE A 123 -9.12 4.81 -6.12
N ASP A 124 -9.79 5.57 -7.00
CA ASP A 124 -11.20 5.33 -7.29
C ASP A 124 -11.40 4.13 -8.24
N LYS A 125 -12.65 3.80 -8.51
CA LYS A 125 -13.01 2.67 -9.38
C LYS A 125 -12.50 2.81 -10.81
N ASN A 126 -12.12 4.01 -11.23
CA ASN A 126 -11.60 4.30 -12.58
C ASN A 126 -10.07 4.34 -12.63
N GLY A 127 -9.39 4.08 -11.52
CA GLY A 127 -7.94 4.06 -11.45
C GLY A 127 -7.31 5.44 -11.26
N VAL A 128 -8.06 6.42 -10.78
CA VAL A 128 -7.56 7.76 -10.50
C VAL A 128 -7.30 7.92 -9.02
N ILE A 129 -6.14 8.47 -8.65
CA ILE A 129 -5.81 8.78 -7.27
C ILE A 129 -6.72 9.92 -6.81
N THR A 130 -7.49 9.71 -5.75
CA THR A 130 -8.37 10.72 -5.18
C THR A 130 -7.81 11.33 -3.92
N TRP A 131 -6.84 10.69 -3.28
CA TRP A 131 -6.19 11.16 -2.07
C TRP A 131 -4.85 10.47 -1.90
N SER A 132 -3.86 11.21 -1.42
CA SER A 132 -2.55 10.66 -1.08
C SER A 132 -1.98 11.37 0.14
N TYR A 133 -1.14 10.65 0.90
CA TYR A 133 -0.53 11.18 2.10
C TYR A 133 0.83 10.50 2.35
N CYS A 134 1.86 11.28 2.63
CA CYS A 134 3.17 10.77 3.00
C CYS A 134 3.41 11.08 4.47
N SER A 135 3.48 10.05 5.30
CA SER A 135 3.71 10.14 6.73
C SER A 135 5.20 10.18 7.05
N PRO A 136 5.60 10.83 8.16
CA PRO A 136 6.94 10.60 8.70
C PRO A 136 7.20 9.11 8.93
N ILE A 137 8.44 8.67 8.72
CA ILE A 137 8.80 7.24 8.77
C ILE A 137 8.47 6.59 10.12
N LEU A 138 8.67 7.33 11.21
CA LEU A 138 8.47 6.79 12.57
C LEU A 138 7.05 7.00 13.11
N VAL A 139 6.13 7.47 12.29
CA VAL A 139 4.75 7.77 12.71
C VAL A 139 3.78 6.86 11.98
N ASN A 140 2.95 6.14 12.74
CA ASN A 140 1.82 5.39 12.17
C ASN A 140 0.75 6.40 11.73
N PRO A 141 0.42 6.51 10.43
CA PRO A 141 -0.54 7.51 9.96
C PRO A 141 -1.99 7.23 10.34
N GLY A 142 -2.28 6.04 10.87
CA GLY A 142 -3.63 5.66 11.21
C GLY A 142 -4.51 5.41 9.99
N ALA A 143 -5.80 5.25 10.23
CA ALA A 143 -6.78 4.92 9.19
C ALA A 143 -7.80 6.05 8.92
N ASP A 144 -7.83 7.10 9.72
CA ASP A 144 -8.86 8.14 9.62
C ASP A 144 -8.84 8.86 8.27
N GLY A 145 -7.66 9.21 7.78
CA GLY A 145 -7.52 9.87 6.47
C GLY A 145 -8.02 8.98 5.33
N ILE A 146 -7.73 7.69 5.41
CA ILE A 146 -8.20 6.70 4.42
C ILE A 146 -9.72 6.65 4.42
N LEU A 147 -10.33 6.52 5.61
CA LEU A 147 -11.78 6.42 5.75
C LEU A 147 -12.47 7.69 5.24
N GLN A 148 -11.93 8.86 5.56
CA GLN A 148 -12.47 10.13 5.05
C GLN A 148 -12.40 10.19 3.53
N ALA A 149 -11.29 9.74 2.93
CA ALA A 149 -11.13 9.70 1.49
C ALA A 149 -12.12 8.74 0.82
N LEU A 150 -12.37 7.58 1.44
CA LEU A 150 -13.36 6.63 0.95
C LEU A 150 -14.77 7.18 1.01
N GLU A 151 -15.11 7.90 2.09
CA GLU A 151 -16.43 8.54 2.23
C GLU A 151 -16.66 9.60 1.17
N ALA A 152 -15.60 10.23 0.68
CA ALA A 152 -15.69 11.30 -0.32
C ALA A 152 -15.83 10.80 -1.75
N LEU A 153 -15.77 9.51 -1.99
CA LEU A 153 -15.87 8.92 -3.34
C LEU A 153 -17.29 8.98 -3.92
#